data_80058430ba2c28d2c5e3c30be460a325
#
_entry.id   80058430ba2c28d2c5e3c30be460a325
#
_cell.length_a   1.000
_cell.length_b   1.000
_cell.length_c   1.000
_cell.angle_alpha   90.00
_cell.angle_beta   90.00
_cell.angle_gamma   90.00
#
_symmetry.space_group_name_H-M   'P 1'
#
loop_
_entity.id
_entity.type
_entity.pdbx_description
1 polymer ?
#
loop_
_entity_poly.entity_id
_entity_poly.type
_entity_poly.pdbx_seq_one_letter_code
_entity_poly.pdbx_strand_id
1 'polypeptide(L)'
;MRPDTTRDGRATLATVAAAAGVSVATVSKVLNGRSDVAPATRGLVEGLLVEYDYVGRGADTVRRAVPTTRPTVELVYAGTLNAYSTEVLQGVLDAAANLGVAVVVSMRTPGSRRSETGRPAAWAAELAAAGRRAVIAVVDDLTAADLTAIFRSRLPLVVIDPVNLPAADVVSVGSTNFA
;
A
#
# COMPACT_ATOMS: atom_id res chain seq x y z
N MET A 1 10.19 24.69 38.29
CA MET A 1 11.20 24.20 37.32
C MET A 1 10.46 23.70 36.11
N ARG A 2 10.39 24.49 35.01
CA ARG A 2 9.63 24.14 33.79
C ARG A 2 10.45 23.12 33.01
N PRO A 3 9.82 22.03 32.47
CA PRO A 3 10.52 21.09 31.62
C PRO A 3 10.87 21.76 30.28
N ASP A 4 12.10 21.49 29.87
CA ASP A 4 12.76 21.98 28.66
C ASP A 4 11.95 21.54 27.38
N THR A 5 11.16 22.45 26.85
CA THR A 5 10.50 22.30 25.57
C THR A 5 11.46 22.75 24.47
N THR A 6 12.06 21.81 23.78
CA THR A 6 12.85 22.08 22.58
C THR A 6 12.03 22.81 21.52
N ARG A 7 12.69 23.63 20.74
CA ARG A 7 12.26 24.67 19.78
C ARG A 7 11.12 24.37 18.79
N ASP A 8 10.39 23.26 18.90
CA ASP A 8 9.43 22.84 17.88
C ASP A 8 8.07 22.33 18.45
N GLY A 9 7.80 22.53 19.73
CA GLY A 9 6.50 22.17 20.34
C GLY A 9 6.12 20.67 20.31
N ARG A 10 7.00 19.80 19.83
CA ARG A 10 6.78 18.35 19.76
C ARG A 10 7.28 17.64 21.01
N ALA A 11 6.49 16.69 21.49
CA ALA A 11 6.87 15.85 22.61
C ALA A 11 8.16 15.05 22.32
N THR A 12 9.03 14.92 23.30
CA THR A 12 10.27 14.13 23.19
C THR A 12 10.11 12.80 23.94
N LEU A 13 10.98 11.81 23.66
CA LEU A 13 11.05 10.57 24.45
C LEU A 13 11.24 10.86 25.94
N ALA A 14 11.98 11.90 26.27
CA ALA A 14 12.19 12.31 27.65
C ALA A 14 10.89 12.85 28.29
N THR A 15 10.06 13.55 27.53
CA THR A 15 8.74 14.04 27.99
C THR A 15 7.82 12.86 28.30
N VAL A 16 7.74 11.88 27.39
CA VAL A 16 6.93 10.66 27.59
C VAL A 16 7.44 9.82 28.75
N ALA A 17 8.76 9.66 28.87
CA ALA A 17 9.40 8.93 29.96
C ALA A 17 9.10 9.55 31.32
N ALA A 18 9.18 10.89 31.41
CA ALA A 18 8.85 11.63 32.64
C ALA A 18 7.37 11.50 33.02
N ALA A 19 6.45 11.56 32.03
CA ALA A 19 5.02 11.40 32.25
C ALA A 19 4.66 9.96 32.68
N ALA A 20 5.34 8.95 32.11
CA ALA A 20 5.14 7.54 32.45
C ALA A 20 5.86 7.11 33.76
N GLY A 21 6.71 7.93 34.33
CA GLY A 21 7.53 7.58 35.50
C GLY A 21 8.55 6.47 35.21
N VAL A 22 9.04 6.35 33.97
CA VAL A 22 10.00 5.33 33.54
C VAL A 22 11.25 5.96 32.92
N SER A 23 12.26 5.14 32.66
CA SER A 23 13.45 5.62 31.95
C SER A 23 13.19 5.80 30.45
N VAL A 24 13.96 6.69 29.81
CA VAL A 24 13.95 6.87 28.35
C VAL A 24 14.26 5.54 27.63
N ALA A 25 15.13 4.72 28.21
CA ALA A 25 15.45 3.38 27.69
C ALA A 25 14.22 2.46 27.71
N THR A 26 13.36 2.55 28.73
CA THR A 26 12.11 1.78 28.82
C THR A 26 11.13 2.21 27.74
N VAL A 27 10.95 3.52 27.51
CA VAL A 27 10.11 4.04 26.42
C VAL A 27 10.64 3.57 25.06
N SER A 28 11.96 3.61 24.86
CA SER A 28 12.59 3.10 23.64
C SER A 28 12.37 1.61 23.43
N LYS A 29 12.39 0.79 24.48
CA LYS A 29 12.07 -0.64 24.42
C LYS A 29 10.63 -0.90 23.99
N VAL A 30 9.67 -0.12 24.51
CA VAL A 30 8.26 -0.20 24.11
C VAL A 30 8.09 0.14 22.64
N LEU A 31 8.68 1.24 22.16
CA LEU A 31 8.66 1.66 20.76
C LEU A 31 9.25 0.61 19.79
N ASN A 32 10.28 -0.10 20.26
CA ASN A 32 10.93 -1.15 19.47
C ASN A 32 10.30 -2.54 19.64
N GLY A 33 9.13 -2.63 20.29
CA GLY A 33 8.39 -3.89 20.46
C GLY A 33 9.08 -4.94 21.32
N ARG A 34 10.06 -4.57 22.14
CA ARG A 34 10.80 -5.52 22.99
C ARG A 34 9.88 -6.17 24.02
N SER A 35 9.98 -7.48 24.17
CA SER A 35 9.12 -8.29 25.07
C SER A 35 9.49 -8.20 26.55
N ASP A 36 10.63 -7.58 26.90
CA ASP A 36 11.18 -7.47 28.24
C ASP A 36 10.63 -6.28 29.04
N VAL A 37 9.47 -5.72 28.65
CA VAL A 37 8.74 -4.67 29.36
C VAL A 37 7.41 -5.21 29.87
N ALA A 38 7.12 -5.00 31.15
CA ALA A 38 5.87 -5.44 31.79
C ALA A 38 4.64 -4.91 31.03
N PRO A 39 3.57 -5.73 30.86
CA PRO A 39 2.38 -5.35 30.08
C PRO A 39 1.73 -4.06 30.56
N ALA A 40 1.63 -3.83 31.87
CA ALA A 40 1.06 -2.62 32.44
C ALA A 40 1.88 -1.37 32.08
N THR A 41 3.21 -1.45 32.15
CA THR A 41 4.12 -0.36 31.75
C THR A 41 4.05 -0.10 30.27
N ARG A 42 3.92 -1.14 29.45
CA ARG A 42 3.75 -1.05 28.01
C ARG A 42 2.49 -0.25 27.66
N GLY A 43 1.33 -0.66 28.21
CA GLY A 43 0.05 0.02 27.95
C GLY A 43 0.04 1.49 28.37
N LEU A 44 0.68 1.81 29.52
CA LEU A 44 0.82 3.19 29.97
C LEU A 44 1.66 4.03 28.99
N VAL A 45 2.81 3.52 28.57
CA VAL A 45 3.71 4.22 27.63
C VAL A 45 3.05 4.39 26.27
N GLU A 46 2.38 3.36 25.72
CA GLU A 46 1.66 3.43 24.47
C GLU A 46 0.53 4.47 24.50
N GLY A 47 -0.23 4.54 25.60
CA GLY A 47 -1.27 5.56 25.79
C GLY A 47 -0.69 6.98 25.78
N LEU A 48 0.40 7.21 26.48
CA LEU A 48 1.07 8.51 26.52
C LEU A 48 1.70 8.89 25.18
N LEU A 49 2.23 7.94 24.41
CA LEU A 49 2.74 8.20 23.07
C LEU A 49 1.63 8.72 22.14
N VAL A 50 0.43 8.19 22.24
CA VAL A 50 -0.75 8.65 21.49
C VAL A 50 -1.21 10.03 21.99
N GLU A 51 -1.32 10.22 23.31
CA GLU A 51 -1.77 11.47 23.94
C GLU A 51 -0.87 12.65 23.58
N TYR A 52 0.44 12.43 23.54
CA TYR A 52 1.43 13.46 23.21
C TYR A 52 1.71 13.59 21.72
N ASP A 53 0.95 12.89 20.85
CA ASP A 53 1.19 12.82 19.40
C ASP A 53 2.68 12.61 19.07
N TYR A 54 3.32 11.72 19.85
CA TYR A 54 4.73 11.45 19.71
C TYR A 54 5.03 10.67 18.44
N VAL A 55 5.47 11.36 17.40
CA VAL A 55 6.03 10.73 16.20
C VAL A 55 7.49 10.37 16.50
N GLY A 56 7.75 9.12 16.86
CA GLY A 56 9.07 8.64 17.24
C GLY A 56 10.13 8.94 16.18
N ARG A 57 11.33 9.34 16.62
CA ARG A 57 12.51 9.41 15.72
C ARG A 57 12.81 8.08 15.02
N GLY A 58 12.26 6.97 15.51
CA GLY A 58 12.27 5.68 14.82
C GLY A 58 11.35 5.63 13.61
N ALA A 59 10.26 6.42 13.58
CA ALA A 59 9.47 6.59 12.37
C ALA A 59 10.23 7.43 11.32
N ASP A 60 11.09 8.35 11.76
CA ASP A 60 11.99 9.09 10.85
C ASP A 60 13.24 8.27 10.47
N THR A 61 13.69 7.31 11.28
CA THR A 61 14.76 6.36 10.88
C THR A 61 14.21 5.24 10.02
N VAL A 62 12.96 4.83 10.21
CA VAL A 62 12.24 3.97 9.24
C VAL A 62 11.92 4.77 7.97
N ARG A 63 11.77 6.09 8.06
CA ARG A 63 11.64 7.01 6.90
C ARG A 63 12.97 7.41 6.26
N ARG A 64 14.12 7.25 6.98
CA ARG A 64 15.48 7.49 6.45
C ARG A 64 16.30 6.23 6.16
N ALA A 65 15.88 5.05 6.58
CA ALA A 65 16.13 3.89 5.74
C ALA A 65 15.56 4.31 4.39
N VAL A 66 16.42 4.51 3.37
CA VAL A 66 15.97 4.62 1.97
C VAL A 66 14.76 3.74 1.87
N PRO A 67 13.56 4.25 1.61
CA PRO A 67 12.45 3.38 1.44
C PRO A 67 12.87 2.53 0.25
N THR A 68 13.25 1.31 0.49
CA THR A 68 13.04 0.26 -0.47
C THR A 68 11.52 0.17 -0.54
N THR A 69 10.93 1.17 -1.19
CA THR A 69 9.52 1.15 -1.54
C THR A 69 9.41 -0.09 -2.37
N ARG A 70 8.84 -1.13 -1.73
CA ARG A 70 8.57 -2.37 -2.44
C ARG A 70 7.90 -1.96 -3.73
N PRO A 71 8.38 -2.42 -4.90
CA PRO A 71 7.71 -2.11 -6.13
C PRO A 71 6.23 -2.47 -5.94
N THR A 72 5.35 -1.55 -6.29
CA THR A 72 3.92 -1.72 -6.05
C THR A 72 3.22 -1.93 -7.38
N VAL A 73 2.47 -3.00 -7.50
CA VAL A 73 1.63 -3.27 -8.66
C VAL A 73 0.16 -3.02 -8.32
N GLU A 74 -0.60 -2.59 -9.31
CA GLU A 74 -2.05 -2.46 -9.21
C GLU A 74 -2.70 -3.73 -9.76
N LEU A 75 -3.56 -4.36 -8.95
CA LEU A 75 -4.41 -5.47 -9.35
C LEU A 75 -5.84 -4.96 -9.49
N VAL A 76 -6.35 -4.92 -10.73
CA VAL A 76 -7.63 -4.32 -11.06
C VAL A 76 -8.63 -5.41 -11.39
N TYR A 77 -9.77 -5.41 -10.72
CA TYR A 77 -10.91 -6.27 -11.05
C TYR A 77 -12.04 -5.48 -11.68
N ALA A 78 -12.69 -6.07 -12.69
CA ALA A 78 -13.97 -5.57 -13.21
C ALA A 78 -15.13 -6.30 -12.52
N GLY A 79 -16.07 -5.53 -11.96
CA GLY A 79 -17.25 -6.09 -11.31
C GLY A 79 -17.03 -6.52 -9.85
N THR A 80 -17.79 -7.53 -9.41
CA THR A 80 -17.78 -8.04 -8.04
C THR A 80 -16.81 -9.20 -7.89
N LEU A 81 -16.13 -9.28 -6.75
CA LEU A 81 -15.31 -10.45 -6.41
C LEU A 81 -16.20 -11.69 -6.21
N ASN A 82 -15.75 -12.79 -6.74
CA ASN A 82 -16.37 -14.10 -6.63
C ASN A 82 -15.31 -15.15 -6.28
N ALA A 83 -15.66 -16.43 -6.22
CA ALA A 83 -14.73 -17.51 -5.89
C ALA A 83 -13.50 -17.52 -6.82
N TYR A 84 -13.71 -17.37 -8.12
CA TYR A 84 -12.62 -17.29 -9.10
C TYR A 84 -11.70 -16.10 -8.83
N SER A 85 -12.26 -14.90 -8.61
CA SER A 85 -11.47 -13.71 -8.27
C SER A 85 -10.63 -13.90 -7.01
N THR A 86 -11.15 -14.65 -6.05
CA THR A 86 -10.43 -14.93 -4.80
C THR A 86 -9.22 -15.84 -5.03
N GLU A 87 -9.35 -16.85 -5.88
CA GLU A 87 -8.24 -17.74 -6.23
C GLU A 87 -7.15 -16.98 -7.00
N VAL A 88 -7.54 -16.16 -7.98
CA VAL A 88 -6.59 -15.31 -8.71
C VAL A 88 -5.88 -14.34 -7.76
N LEU A 89 -6.64 -13.71 -6.85
CA LEU A 89 -6.08 -12.80 -5.85
C LEU A 89 -5.04 -13.51 -4.98
N GLN A 90 -5.37 -14.71 -4.48
CA GLN A 90 -4.45 -15.49 -3.65
C GLN A 90 -3.16 -15.81 -4.41
N GLY A 91 -3.26 -16.30 -5.64
CA GLY A 91 -2.08 -16.60 -6.48
C GLY A 91 -1.20 -15.37 -6.74
N VAL A 92 -1.81 -14.20 -6.99
CA VAL A 92 -1.07 -12.94 -7.18
C VAL A 92 -0.39 -12.51 -5.89
N LEU A 93 -1.06 -12.63 -4.73
CA LEU A 93 -0.48 -12.26 -3.43
C LEU A 93 0.69 -13.17 -3.05
N ASP A 94 0.57 -14.48 -3.28
CA ASP A 94 1.64 -15.45 -3.02
C ASP A 94 2.87 -15.18 -3.89
N ALA A 95 2.66 -14.93 -5.19
CA ALA A 95 3.74 -14.55 -6.09
C ALA A 95 4.38 -13.21 -5.70
N ALA A 96 3.59 -12.21 -5.34
CA ALA A 96 4.06 -10.91 -4.91
C ALA A 96 4.87 -10.99 -3.61
N ALA A 97 4.44 -11.81 -2.65
CA ALA A 97 5.18 -12.05 -1.41
C ALA A 97 6.57 -12.65 -1.68
N ASN A 98 6.64 -13.64 -2.58
CA ASN A 98 7.92 -14.28 -2.97
C ASN A 98 8.86 -13.31 -3.70
N LEU A 99 8.31 -12.35 -4.45
CA LEU A 99 9.07 -11.37 -5.22
C LEU A 99 9.35 -10.08 -4.43
N GLY A 100 8.85 -9.94 -3.21
CA GLY A 100 8.99 -8.71 -2.43
C GLY A 100 8.22 -7.52 -3.03
N VAL A 101 7.15 -7.78 -3.79
CA VAL A 101 6.29 -6.78 -4.42
C VAL A 101 5.07 -6.50 -3.53
N ALA A 102 4.63 -5.25 -3.46
CA ALA A 102 3.36 -4.89 -2.82
C ALA A 102 2.23 -4.90 -3.87
N VAL A 103 1.04 -5.33 -3.47
CA VAL A 103 -0.15 -5.33 -4.34
C VAL A 103 -1.19 -4.37 -3.77
N VAL A 104 -1.69 -3.48 -4.63
CA VAL A 104 -2.88 -2.67 -4.34
C VAL A 104 -4.02 -3.24 -5.18
N VAL A 105 -5.12 -3.56 -4.53
CA VAL A 105 -6.30 -4.11 -5.18
C VAL A 105 -7.32 -2.99 -5.38
N SER A 106 -7.79 -2.83 -6.61
CA SER A 106 -8.83 -1.88 -6.96
C SER A 106 -9.94 -2.54 -7.77
N MET A 107 -11.13 -1.94 -7.67
CA MET A 107 -12.32 -2.43 -8.35
C MET A 107 -12.74 -1.40 -9.40
N ARG A 108 -12.97 -1.87 -10.63
CA ARG A 108 -13.63 -1.06 -11.66
C ARG A 108 -15.09 -1.50 -11.77
N THR A 109 -16.00 -0.54 -11.72
CA THR A 109 -17.42 -0.84 -11.95
C THR A 109 -17.65 -1.01 -13.46
N PRO A 110 -18.19 -2.14 -13.94
CA PRO A 110 -18.55 -2.30 -15.34
C PRO A 110 -19.50 -1.18 -15.77
N GLY A 111 -19.19 -0.52 -16.87
CA GLY A 111 -20.00 0.59 -17.38
C GLY A 111 -19.73 1.95 -16.72
N SER A 112 -18.97 2.05 -15.65
CA SER A 112 -18.42 3.33 -15.19
C SER A 112 -17.28 3.75 -16.14
N ARG A 113 -17.65 4.11 -17.36
CA ARG A 113 -16.77 4.80 -18.33
C ARG A 113 -16.37 6.19 -17.84
N ARG A 114 -16.71 6.49 -16.59
CA ARG A 114 -16.36 7.68 -15.86
C ARG A 114 -15.61 7.23 -14.61
N SER A 115 -14.28 7.25 -14.64
CA SER A 115 -13.54 7.79 -13.52
C SER A 115 -14.30 9.06 -13.09
N GLU A 116 -14.33 9.41 -11.82
CA GLU A 116 -14.92 10.69 -11.36
C GLU A 116 -14.36 11.88 -12.14
N THR A 117 -13.24 11.71 -12.86
CA THR A 117 -12.60 12.66 -13.77
C THR A 117 -12.89 12.39 -15.26
N GLY A 118 -13.62 11.35 -15.65
CA GLY A 118 -14.19 11.15 -16.99
C GLY A 118 -13.22 10.84 -18.13
N ARG A 119 -11.93 10.52 -17.88
CA ARG A 119 -10.93 10.28 -18.94
C ARG A 119 -10.08 9.03 -18.64
N PRO A 120 -9.99 8.04 -19.57
CA PRO A 120 -9.08 6.89 -19.44
C PRO A 120 -7.64 7.30 -19.18
N ALA A 121 -7.20 8.42 -19.77
CA ALA A 121 -5.86 8.96 -19.57
C ALA A 121 -5.59 9.41 -18.12
N ALA A 122 -6.62 9.85 -17.38
CA ALA A 122 -6.44 10.30 -16.00
C ALA A 122 -6.14 9.10 -15.07
N TRP A 123 -6.86 7.99 -15.20
CA TRP A 123 -6.65 6.80 -14.39
C TRP A 123 -5.21 6.24 -14.52
N ALA A 124 -4.71 6.03 -15.74
CA ALA A 124 -3.36 5.54 -15.95
C ALA A 124 -2.29 6.51 -15.43
N ALA A 125 -2.50 7.82 -15.60
CA ALA A 125 -1.62 8.85 -15.07
C ALA A 125 -1.64 8.89 -13.53
N GLU A 126 -2.80 8.70 -12.90
CA GLU A 126 -2.95 8.59 -11.45
C GLU A 126 -2.19 7.38 -10.88
N LEU A 127 -2.28 6.21 -11.54
CA LEU A 127 -1.51 5.03 -11.16
C LEU A 127 0.00 5.28 -11.23
N ALA A 128 0.45 5.89 -12.32
CA ALA A 128 1.87 6.24 -12.48
C ALA A 128 2.33 7.26 -11.43
N ALA A 129 1.54 8.29 -11.18
CA ALA A 129 1.81 9.30 -10.14
C ALA A 129 1.81 8.72 -8.73
N ALA A 130 0.97 7.71 -8.46
CA ALA A 130 0.95 6.95 -7.22
C ALA A 130 2.12 5.94 -7.10
N GLY A 131 3.05 5.93 -8.06
CA GLY A 131 4.25 5.09 -8.04
C GLY A 131 4.00 3.62 -8.38
N ARG A 132 2.90 3.29 -9.06
CA ARG A 132 2.66 1.93 -9.54
C ARG A 132 3.69 1.56 -10.60
N ARG A 133 4.18 0.34 -10.53
CA ARG A 133 5.23 -0.18 -11.43
C ARG A 133 4.65 -1.04 -12.56
N ALA A 134 3.45 -1.58 -12.38
CA ALA A 134 2.73 -2.37 -13.36
C ALA A 134 1.24 -2.43 -13.00
N VAL A 135 0.44 -2.89 -13.97
CA VAL A 135 -0.99 -3.15 -13.81
C VAL A 135 -1.27 -4.62 -14.18
N ILE A 136 -2.03 -5.30 -13.35
CA ILE A 136 -2.61 -6.60 -13.64
C ILE A 136 -4.13 -6.39 -13.70
N ALA A 137 -4.74 -6.61 -14.84
CA ALA A 137 -6.19 -6.50 -15.03
C ALA A 137 -6.83 -7.89 -15.10
N VAL A 138 -7.86 -8.14 -14.32
CA VAL A 138 -8.52 -9.45 -14.23
C VAL A 138 -9.94 -9.34 -14.73
N VAL A 139 -10.28 -10.17 -15.74
CA VAL A 139 -11.63 -10.23 -16.36
C VAL A 139 -12.14 -8.82 -16.69
N ASP A 140 -11.28 -7.96 -17.22
CA ASP A 140 -11.63 -6.57 -17.56
C ASP A 140 -11.84 -6.43 -19.07
N ASP A 141 -12.80 -5.59 -19.44
CA ASP A 141 -13.07 -5.17 -20.83
C ASP A 141 -12.32 -3.85 -21.07
N LEU A 142 -11.01 -3.98 -21.28
CA LEU A 142 -10.15 -2.84 -21.56
C LEU A 142 -10.39 -2.31 -22.97
N THR A 143 -10.69 -1.05 -23.07
CA THR A 143 -10.84 -0.37 -24.37
C THR A 143 -9.47 -0.02 -24.98
N ALA A 144 -9.44 0.22 -26.29
CA ALA A 144 -8.23 0.71 -26.96
C ALA A 144 -7.71 2.05 -26.36
N ALA A 145 -8.62 2.86 -25.82
CA ALA A 145 -8.27 4.11 -25.14
C ALA A 145 -7.60 3.83 -23.78
N ASP A 146 -8.07 2.82 -23.02
CA ASP A 146 -7.42 2.40 -21.75
C ASP A 146 -6.01 1.88 -22.02
N LEU A 147 -5.84 1.01 -23.02
CA LEU A 147 -4.52 0.50 -23.41
C LEU A 147 -3.57 1.62 -23.83
N THR A 148 -4.06 2.54 -24.67
CA THR A 148 -3.26 3.70 -25.08
C THR A 148 -2.83 4.55 -23.88
N ALA A 149 -3.71 4.75 -22.90
CA ALA A 149 -3.41 5.52 -21.69
C ALA A 149 -2.35 4.82 -20.82
N ILE A 150 -2.48 3.50 -20.62
CA ILE A 150 -1.53 2.68 -19.85
C ILE A 150 -0.14 2.72 -20.51
N PHE A 151 -0.06 2.51 -21.82
CA PHE A 151 1.20 2.54 -22.56
C PHE A 151 1.86 3.91 -22.55
N ARG A 152 1.10 4.99 -22.71
CA ARG A 152 1.62 6.37 -22.57
C ARG A 152 2.18 6.64 -21.19
N SER A 153 1.59 6.06 -20.16
CA SER A 153 2.07 6.15 -18.78
C SER A 153 3.26 5.22 -18.49
N ARG A 154 3.73 4.46 -19.49
CA ARG A 154 4.83 3.50 -19.39
C ARG A 154 4.61 2.44 -18.29
N LEU A 155 3.36 2.05 -18.07
CA LEU A 155 3.02 1.00 -17.14
C LEU A 155 2.94 -0.33 -17.90
N PRO A 156 3.78 -1.33 -17.55
CA PRO A 156 3.59 -2.70 -18.01
C PRO A 156 2.20 -3.20 -17.63
N LEU A 157 1.56 -3.92 -18.56
CA LEU A 157 0.23 -4.48 -18.39
C LEU A 157 0.25 -5.99 -18.62
N VAL A 158 -0.36 -6.73 -17.71
CA VAL A 158 -0.74 -8.12 -17.86
C VAL A 158 -2.25 -8.23 -17.70
N VAL A 159 -2.91 -9.01 -18.57
CA VAL A 159 -4.36 -9.24 -18.48
C VAL A 159 -4.62 -10.72 -18.19
N ILE A 160 -5.44 -10.98 -17.19
CA ILE A 160 -5.84 -12.33 -16.81
C ILE A 160 -7.28 -12.55 -17.28
N ASP A 161 -7.50 -13.61 -18.06
CA ASP A 161 -8.78 -14.00 -18.66
C ASP A 161 -9.53 -12.80 -19.30
N PRO A 162 -8.92 -12.14 -20.32
CA PRO A 162 -9.55 -11.01 -20.97
C PRO A 162 -10.84 -11.42 -21.68
N VAL A 163 -11.90 -10.64 -21.49
CA VAL A 163 -13.16 -10.84 -22.23
C VAL A 163 -12.99 -10.41 -23.69
N ASN A 164 -12.40 -9.23 -23.91
CA ASN A 164 -12.03 -8.71 -25.23
C ASN A 164 -10.68 -8.00 -25.09
N LEU A 165 -9.71 -8.39 -25.88
CA LEU A 165 -8.41 -7.74 -25.91
C LEU A 165 -8.21 -7.06 -27.27
N PRO A 166 -8.31 -5.72 -27.35
CA PRO A 166 -8.26 -5.01 -28.63
C PRO A 166 -6.84 -4.87 -29.22
N ALA A 167 -5.82 -5.47 -28.60
CA ALA A 167 -4.44 -5.40 -29.07
C ALA A 167 -3.72 -6.74 -28.89
N ALA A 168 -2.98 -7.16 -29.92
CA ALA A 168 -2.22 -8.42 -29.93
C ALA A 168 -0.94 -8.38 -29.09
N ASP A 169 -0.44 -7.19 -28.76
CA ASP A 169 0.87 -7.00 -28.10
C ASP A 169 0.78 -6.94 -26.56
N VAL A 170 -0.38 -7.23 -25.99
CA VAL A 170 -0.57 -7.27 -24.53
C VAL A 170 -0.34 -8.68 -24.03
N VAL A 171 0.50 -8.82 -23.00
CA VAL A 171 0.68 -10.11 -22.33
C VAL A 171 -0.63 -10.52 -21.66
N SER A 172 -1.16 -11.67 -22.05
CA SER A 172 -2.37 -12.23 -21.44
C SER A 172 -2.11 -13.62 -20.88
N VAL A 173 -2.81 -13.94 -19.79
CA VAL A 173 -2.85 -15.26 -19.18
C VAL A 173 -4.30 -15.70 -19.20
N GLY A 174 -4.57 -16.83 -19.81
CA GLY A 174 -5.91 -17.40 -19.88
C GLY A 174 -6.00 -18.69 -19.08
N SER A 175 -7.14 -18.91 -18.43
CA SER A 175 -7.47 -20.23 -17.86
C SER A 175 -7.93 -21.16 -18.97
N THR A 176 -7.37 -22.38 -19.04
CA THR A 176 -7.74 -23.40 -20.01
C THR A 176 -8.97 -24.22 -19.58
N ASN A 177 -9.94 -23.59 -18.91
CA ASN A 177 -11.15 -24.26 -18.42
C ASN A 177 -12.19 -24.54 -19.52
N PHE A 178 -11.74 -24.85 -20.72
CA PHE A 178 -12.62 -25.40 -21.78
C PHE A 178 -12.34 -26.90 -21.89
N ALA A 179 -13.04 -27.67 -21.07
CA ALA A 179 -13.30 -29.09 -21.30
C ALA A 179 -14.76 -29.27 -21.67
#